data_9b24d0d02db5402ca9621ba95a72befc
#
_entry.id   9b24d0d02db5402ca9621ba95a72befc
#
_cell.length_a   1.000
_cell.length_b   1.000
_cell.length_c   1.000
_cell.angle_alpha   90.00
_cell.angle_beta   90.00
_cell.angle_gamma   90.00
#
_symmetry.space_group_name_H-M   'P 1'
#
loop_
_entity.id
_entity.type
_entity.pdbx_description
1 polymer ?
#
loop_
_entity_poly.entity_id
_entity_poly.type
_entity_poly.pdbx_seq_one_letter_code
_entity_poly.pdbx_strand_id
1 'polypeptide(L)'
;MRHAVLSRACLLLAATVVCAACSNMRNGYRQDPMALASPEVPPQDDKQLYAELIAKMQQQGAYYASLAHVDAYRQRYGDSPQLRLLNADALRETGQREAAVAMYSSLTNGPQAAAAWHGLGLIAARDGDAARAEQALARAVQLQPLNTGYLGDLGFARLRAGDWSRAQEPLAKAAELSPGSAKANANLAVWALLRGQNEMAETIMRNARLTDAAQAEVRRLADQLRQQAPPAPSMQRAPASVAATDVTPTPRAARVPAAARRVALDTERRSSADARLAPSMLERFGASTPASEITP
;
A
#
# COMPACT_ATOMS: atom_id res chain seq x y z
N MET A 1 65.13 5.96 61.16
CA MET A 1 65.42 5.75 59.72
C MET A 1 65.17 4.30 59.19
N ARG A 2 65.03 3.26 60.06
CA ARG A 2 64.82 1.86 59.64
C ARG A 2 63.42 1.51 59.14
N HIS A 3 62.42 2.20 59.60
CA HIS A 3 60.99 1.90 59.22
C HIS A 3 60.60 2.46 57.82
N ALA A 4 61.28 3.50 57.35
CA ALA A 4 60.96 4.10 56.01
C ALA A 4 61.52 3.25 54.84
N VAL A 5 62.58 2.47 55.07
CA VAL A 5 63.19 1.60 54.05
C VAL A 5 62.38 0.32 53.86
N LEU A 6 61.86 -0.28 54.96
CA LEU A 6 60.98 -1.46 54.85
C LEU A 6 59.66 -1.17 54.14
N SER A 7 59.07 0.00 54.36
CA SER A 7 57.82 0.39 53.72
C SER A 7 57.96 0.59 52.18
N ARG A 8 59.10 1.09 51.72
CA ARG A 8 59.38 1.24 50.28
C ARG A 8 59.72 -0.08 49.60
N ALA A 9 60.32 -1.02 50.28
CA ALA A 9 60.63 -2.36 49.76
C ALA A 9 59.33 -3.19 49.57
N CYS A 10 58.41 -3.14 50.52
CA CYS A 10 57.07 -3.80 50.37
C CYS A 10 56.25 -3.24 49.25
N LEU A 11 56.32 -1.93 49.00
CA LEU A 11 55.53 -1.26 47.88
C LEU A 11 56.08 -1.65 46.52
N LEU A 12 57.43 -1.82 46.40
CA LEU A 12 58.00 -2.24 45.13
C LEU A 12 57.81 -3.75 44.87
N LEU A 13 57.75 -4.60 45.88
CA LEU A 13 57.39 -6.03 45.71
C LEU A 13 55.93 -6.19 45.35
N ALA A 14 55.00 -5.41 45.88
CA ALA A 14 53.60 -5.44 45.52
C ALA A 14 53.36 -4.99 44.05
N ALA A 15 54.10 -3.99 43.56
CA ALA A 15 53.97 -3.50 42.17
C ALA A 15 54.47 -4.55 41.14
N THR A 16 55.52 -5.36 41.49
CA THR A 16 56.01 -6.40 40.57
C THR A 16 55.10 -7.62 40.49
N VAL A 17 54.34 -7.95 41.52
CA VAL A 17 53.36 -9.05 41.51
C VAL A 17 52.14 -8.70 40.67
N VAL A 18 51.69 -7.45 40.67
CA VAL A 18 50.58 -7.00 39.85
C VAL A 18 50.92 -6.99 38.34
N CYS A 19 52.15 -6.64 37.98
CA CYS A 19 52.59 -6.70 36.59
C CYS A 19 52.76 -8.14 36.06
N ALA A 20 53.12 -9.10 36.91
CA ALA A 20 53.25 -10.53 36.54
C ALA A 20 51.87 -11.19 36.33
N ALA A 21 50.81 -10.72 37.01
CA ALA A 21 49.45 -11.24 36.83
C ALA A 21 48.86 -10.83 35.48
N CYS A 22 49.18 -9.63 34.96
CA CYS A 22 48.70 -9.18 33.66
C CYS A 22 49.38 -9.86 32.46
N SER A 23 50.58 -10.40 32.61
CA SER A 23 51.27 -11.10 31.51
C SER A 23 50.76 -12.56 31.32
N ASN A 24 50.19 -13.17 32.36
CA ASN A 24 49.67 -14.54 32.27
C ASN A 24 48.26 -14.61 31.65
N MET A 25 47.56 -13.49 31.52
CA MET A 25 46.25 -13.44 30.85
C MET A 25 46.33 -13.44 29.31
N ARG A 26 47.56 -13.27 28.75
CA ARG A 26 47.76 -13.27 27.30
C ARG A 26 47.97 -14.64 26.68
N ASN A 27 48.18 -15.68 27.45
CA ASN A 27 48.46 -17.02 26.93
C ASN A 27 47.31 -18.02 27.10
N GLY A 28 46.16 -17.61 27.61
CA GLY A 28 45.01 -18.50 27.87
C GLY A 28 44.04 -18.70 26.69
N TYR A 29 44.15 -17.92 25.62
CA TYR A 29 43.34 -18.11 24.40
C TYR A 29 44.21 -18.64 23.26
N ARG A 30 44.79 -19.84 23.43
CA ARG A 30 45.03 -20.67 22.26
C ARG A 30 43.67 -21.14 21.80
N GLN A 31 43.07 -20.41 20.87
CA GLN A 31 41.98 -20.93 20.09
C GLN A 31 42.49 -22.17 19.35
N ASP A 32 41.90 -23.32 19.63
CA ASP A 32 42.11 -24.51 18.85
C ASP A 32 41.77 -24.17 17.40
N PRO A 33 42.68 -24.39 16.44
CA PRO A 33 42.38 -24.10 15.02
C PRO A 33 41.20 -24.91 14.47
N MET A 34 40.77 -25.94 15.18
CA MET A 34 39.61 -26.76 14.80
C MET A 34 38.26 -26.29 15.39
N ALA A 35 38.28 -25.38 16.37
CA ALA A 35 37.01 -24.87 16.96
C ALA A 35 36.44 -23.67 16.22
N LEU A 36 37.08 -23.16 15.17
CA LEU A 36 36.66 -22.00 14.39
C LEU A 36 36.26 -22.35 12.96
N ALA A 37 35.93 -23.58 12.66
CA ALA A 37 34.98 -23.84 11.60
C ALA A 37 33.57 -23.52 12.18
N SER A 38 33.30 -22.24 12.43
CA SER A 38 31.94 -21.78 12.36
C SER A 38 31.41 -22.35 11.07
N PRO A 39 30.22 -23.04 11.05
CA PRO A 39 29.62 -23.45 9.81
C PRO A 39 29.66 -22.21 8.94
N GLU A 40 30.32 -22.29 7.81
CA GLU A 40 30.28 -21.26 6.77
C GLU A 40 28.81 -21.13 6.45
N VAL A 41 28.16 -20.20 7.15
CA VAL A 41 26.87 -19.70 6.71
C VAL A 41 27.17 -19.25 5.29
N PRO A 42 26.58 -19.90 4.25
CA PRO A 42 26.83 -19.49 2.88
C PRO A 42 26.67 -17.98 2.89
N PRO A 43 27.55 -17.21 2.24
CA PRO A 43 27.49 -15.77 2.27
C PRO A 43 26.10 -15.39 1.80
N GLN A 44 25.19 -15.32 2.75
CA GLN A 44 23.89 -14.71 2.55
C GLN A 44 24.26 -13.34 2.10
N ASP A 45 23.90 -13.04 0.90
CA ASP A 45 24.29 -11.89 0.14
C ASP A 45 24.19 -10.67 1.09
N ASP A 46 25.29 -10.27 1.71
CA ASP A 46 25.37 -9.11 2.63
C ASP A 46 24.64 -7.92 2.01
N LYS A 47 24.60 -7.91 0.68
CA LYS A 47 23.86 -6.97 -0.15
C LYS A 47 22.36 -7.05 0.07
N GLN A 48 21.76 -8.27 0.05
CA GLN A 48 20.34 -8.44 0.27
C GLN A 48 19.97 -8.08 1.72
N LEU A 49 20.72 -8.58 2.68
CA LEU A 49 20.51 -8.28 4.10
C LEU A 49 20.57 -6.78 4.39
N TYR A 50 21.49 -6.06 3.74
CA TYR A 50 21.58 -4.62 3.92
C TYR A 50 20.38 -3.88 3.27
N ALA A 51 19.90 -4.32 2.11
CA ALA A 51 18.67 -3.77 1.52
C ALA A 51 17.45 -4.01 2.42
N GLU A 52 17.34 -5.20 3.02
CA GLU A 52 16.29 -5.53 3.99
C GLU A 52 16.37 -4.65 5.25
N LEU A 53 17.59 -4.37 5.74
CA LEU A 53 17.78 -3.43 6.85
C LEU A 53 17.26 -2.04 6.51
N ILE A 54 17.55 -1.51 5.31
CA ILE A 54 17.04 -0.21 4.84
C ILE A 54 15.51 -0.24 4.78
N ALA A 55 14.92 -1.30 4.21
CA ALA A 55 13.48 -1.47 4.15
C ALA A 55 12.85 -1.52 5.57
N LYS A 56 13.51 -2.18 6.51
CA LYS A 56 13.07 -2.24 7.92
C LYS A 56 13.08 -0.88 8.59
N MET A 57 14.12 -0.07 8.34
CA MET A 57 14.17 1.32 8.84
C MET A 57 12.99 2.13 8.33
N GLN A 58 12.62 1.99 7.05
CA GLN A 58 11.46 2.68 6.47
C GLN A 58 10.14 2.21 7.09
N GLN A 59 9.97 0.91 7.34
CA GLN A 59 8.81 0.37 8.05
C GLN A 59 8.65 0.97 9.46
N GLN A 60 9.76 1.37 10.08
CA GLN A 60 9.81 2.02 11.38
C GLN A 60 9.71 3.55 11.31
N GLY A 61 9.52 4.12 10.10
CA GLY A 61 9.47 5.57 9.88
C GLY A 61 10.82 6.28 9.89
N ALA A 62 11.94 5.55 9.95
CA ALA A 62 13.28 6.12 10.01
C ALA A 62 13.81 6.51 8.61
N TYR A 63 13.04 7.34 7.88
CA TYR A 63 13.32 7.65 6.48
C TYR A 63 14.62 8.45 6.27
N TYR A 64 14.95 9.41 7.15
CA TYR A 64 16.21 10.15 7.05
C TYR A 64 17.41 9.24 7.26
N ALA A 65 17.36 8.33 8.23
CA ALA A 65 18.40 7.33 8.43
C ALA A 65 18.52 6.40 7.22
N SER A 66 17.38 5.99 6.63
CA SER A 66 17.39 5.14 5.45
C SER A 66 18.05 5.79 4.24
N LEU A 67 17.93 7.12 4.04
CA LEU A 67 18.62 7.86 2.98
C LEU A 67 20.15 7.75 3.13
N ALA A 68 20.68 7.94 4.33
CA ALA A 68 22.11 7.79 4.59
C ALA A 68 22.60 6.35 4.31
N HIS A 69 21.79 5.35 4.69
CA HIS A 69 22.11 3.96 4.42
C HIS A 69 21.98 3.60 2.93
N VAL A 70 21.07 4.22 2.17
CA VAL A 70 21.00 4.08 0.71
C VAL A 70 22.30 4.54 0.06
N ASP A 71 22.87 5.67 0.49
CA ASP A 71 24.14 6.17 -0.06
C ASP A 71 25.30 5.26 0.29
N ALA A 72 25.39 4.80 1.53
CA ALA A 72 26.42 3.84 1.97
C ALA A 72 26.30 2.50 1.21
N TYR A 73 25.08 2.01 1.02
CA TYR A 73 24.83 0.80 0.22
C TYR A 73 25.30 0.98 -1.23
N ARG A 74 24.95 2.12 -1.86
CA ARG A 74 25.35 2.41 -3.25
C ARG A 74 26.84 2.44 -3.42
N GLN A 75 27.57 3.01 -2.46
CA GLN A 75 29.05 3.05 -2.48
C GLN A 75 29.65 1.64 -2.38
N ARG A 76 29.07 0.77 -1.56
CA ARG A 76 29.63 -0.56 -1.28
C ARG A 76 29.22 -1.61 -2.32
N TYR A 77 27.95 -1.60 -2.77
CA TYR A 77 27.34 -2.68 -3.56
C TYR A 77 26.85 -2.22 -4.93
N GLY A 78 26.98 -0.94 -5.25
CA GLY A 78 26.46 -0.37 -6.47
C GLY A 78 24.96 -0.06 -6.41
N ASP A 79 24.42 0.30 -7.56
CA ASP A 79 23.01 0.67 -7.71
C ASP A 79 22.15 -0.52 -8.14
N SER A 80 20.86 -0.49 -7.81
CA SER A 80 19.89 -1.49 -8.23
C SER A 80 18.47 -0.91 -8.28
N PRO A 81 17.55 -1.48 -9.08
CA PRO A 81 16.15 -1.04 -9.09
C PRO A 81 15.48 -1.08 -7.72
N GLN A 82 15.80 -2.08 -6.89
CA GLN A 82 15.30 -2.18 -5.52
C GLN A 82 15.83 -1.04 -4.65
N LEU A 83 17.13 -0.74 -4.71
CA LEU A 83 17.72 0.36 -3.95
C LEU A 83 17.13 1.71 -4.36
N ARG A 84 16.92 1.92 -5.67
CA ARG A 84 16.29 3.14 -6.19
C ARG A 84 14.85 3.28 -5.69
N LEU A 85 14.10 2.17 -5.57
CA LEU A 85 12.76 2.20 -5.01
C LEU A 85 12.78 2.62 -3.53
N LEU A 86 13.65 2.01 -2.71
CA LEU A 86 13.83 2.39 -1.31
C LEU A 86 14.24 3.87 -1.16
N ASN A 87 15.12 4.35 -2.06
CA ASN A 87 15.49 5.76 -2.10
C ASN A 87 14.27 6.67 -2.42
N ALA A 88 13.49 6.30 -3.44
CA ALA A 88 12.31 7.05 -3.84
C ALA A 88 11.25 7.12 -2.72
N ASP A 89 11.04 6.01 -2.00
CA ASP A 89 10.13 5.95 -0.85
C ASP A 89 10.59 6.88 0.28
N ALA A 90 11.89 6.86 0.61
CA ALA A 90 12.44 7.74 1.63
C ALA A 90 12.40 9.22 1.22
N LEU A 91 12.70 9.54 -0.04
CA LEU A 91 12.59 10.90 -0.58
C LEU A 91 11.14 11.42 -0.51
N ARG A 92 10.17 10.58 -0.86
CA ARG A 92 8.74 10.93 -0.77
C ARG A 92 8.32 11.23 0.67
N GLU A 93 8.70 10.37 1.61
CA GLU A 93 8.32 10.52 3.02
C GLU A 93 9.05 11.68 3.72
N THR A 94 10.26 12.03 3.27
CA THR A 94 11.00 13.20 3.77
C THR A 94 10.64 14.52 3.06
N GLY A 95 9.65 14.50 2.16
CA GLY A 95 9.14 15.69 1.48
C GLY A 95 10.00 16.16 0.29
N GLN A 96 10.98 15.38 -0.15
CA GLN A 96 11.82 15.67 -1.30
C GLN A 96 11.11 15.26 -2.60
N ARG A 97 10.01 15.95 -2.87
CA ARG A 97 9.01 15.57 -3.87
C ARG A 97 9.57 15.41 -5.28
N GLU A 98 10.31 16.40 -5.77
CA GLU A 98 10.83 16.43 -7.14
C GLU A 98 11.82 15.28 -7.36
N ALA A 99 12.70 15.04 -6.39
CA ALA A 99 13.65 13.95 -6.43
C ALA A 99 12.93 12.58 -6.39
N ALA A 100 11.90 12.45 -5.55
CA ALA A 100 11.07 11.24 -5.49
C ALA A 100 10.37 10.96 -6.83
N VAL A 101 9.75 11.99 -7.44
CA VAL A 101 9.08 11.86 -8.75
C VAL A 101 10.07 11.42 -9.83
N ALA A 102 11.25 12.04 -9.90
CA ALA A 102 12.27 11.66 -10.86
C ALA A 102 12.72 10.20 -10.67
N MET A 103 12.95 9.80 -9.42
CA MET A 103 13.38 8.44 -9.09
C MET A 103 12.30 7.40 -9.43
N TYR A 104 11.05 7.59 -9.00
CA TYR A 104 9.94 6.69 -9.37
C TYR A 104 9.74 6.63 -10.88
N SER A 105 9.80 7.77 -11.59
CA SER A 105 9.62 7.82 -13.04
C SER A 105 10.65 6.96 -13.77
N SER A 106 11.88 6.90 -13.27
CA SER A 106 12.94 6.03 -13.82
C SER A 106 12.67 4.54 -13.65
N LEU A 107 11.74 4.17 -12.76
CA LEU A 107 11.39 2.79 -12.40
C LEU A 107 10.07 2.31 -13.00
N THR A 108 9.36 3.14 -13.75
CA THR A 108 8.03 2.80 -14.32
C THR A 108 8.06 1.68 -15.36
N ASN A 109 9.25 1.36 -15.84
CA ASN A 109 9.50 0.23 -16.73
C ASN A 109 10.49 -0.74 -16.07
N GLY A 110 10.05 -1.95 -15.75
CA GLY A 110 10.92 -2.96 -15.14
C GLY A 110 10.31 -3.62 -13.89
N PRO A 111 11.14 -4.30 -13.09
CA PRO A 111 10.65 -5.15 -12.00
C PRO A 111 9.98 -4.36 -10.86
N GLN A 112 10.29 -3.07 -10.70
CA GLN A 112 9.72 -2.20 -9.68
C GLN A 112 8.59 -1.30 -10.20
N ALA A 113 8.11 -1.53 -11.43
CA ALA A 113 7.14 -0.65 -12.09
C ALA A 113 5.85 -0.47 -11.28
N ALA A 114 5.30 -1.54 -10.70
CA ALA A 114 4.08 -1.45 -9.90
C ALA A 114 4.24 -0.53 -8.69
N ALA A 115 5.33 -0.71 -7.94
CA ALA A 115 5.63 0.11 -6.78
C ALA A 115 5.95 1.57 -7.16
N ALA A 116 6.64 1.77 -8.29
CA ALA A 116 6.93 3.11 -8.80
C ALA A 116 5.65 3.86 -9.19
N TRP A 117 4.74 3.22 -9.92
CA TRP A 117 3.43 3.80 -10.24
C TRP A 117 2.60 4.08 -8.98
N HIS A 118 2.64 3.20 -7.99
CA HIS A 118 2.00 3.44 -6.69
C HIS A 118 2.57 4.69 -6.02
N GLY A 119 3.91 4.81 -5.92
CA GLY A 119 4.57 5.98 -5.33
C GLY A 119 4.21 7.30 -6.03
N LEU A 120 4.20 7.30 -7.37
CA LEU A 120 3.74 8.46 -8.17
C LEU A 120 2.27 8.81 -7.88
N GLY A 121 1.42 7.79 -7.74
CA GLY A 121 0.01 7.97 -7.39
C GLY A 121 -0.19 8.58 -6.01
N LEU A 122 0.60 8.17 -5.01
CA LEU A 122 0.56 8.74 -3.67
C LEU A 122 1.02 10.20 -3.65
N ILE A 123 2.04 10.55 -4.44
CA ILE A 123 2.49 11.96 -4.58
C ILE A 123 1.37 12.78 -5.21
N ALA A 124 0.80 12.35 -6.33
CA ALA A 124 -0.30 13.04 -6.99
C ALA A 124 -1.52 13.22 -6.08
N ALA A 125 -1.87 12.20 -5.28
CA ALA A 125 -2.94 12.28 -4.29
C ALA A 125 -2.66 13.30 -3.18
N ARG A 126 -1.41 13.44 -2.74
CA ARG A 126 -0.98 14.45 -1.77
C ARG A 126 -1.06 15.86 -2.36
N ASP A 127 -0.71 16.01 -3.64
CA ASP A 127 -0.77 17.28 -4.37
C ASP A 127 -2.21 17.71 -4.73
N GLY A 128 -3.19 16.85 -4.50
CA GLY A 128 -4.60 17.10 -4.86
C GLY A 128 -4.93 16.84 -6.33
N ASP A 129 -4.00 16.30 -7.12
CA ASP A 129 -4.25 15.92 -8.52
C ASP A 129 -4.92 14.54 -8.58
N ALA A 130 -6.24 14.55 -8.44
CA ALA A 130 -7.06 13.35 -8.41
C ALA A 130 -6.95 12.52 -9.70
N ALA A 131 -6.83 13.18 -10.85
CA ALA A 131 -6.75 12.50 -12.14
C ALA A 131 -5.44 11.72 -12.30
N ARG A 132 -4.31 12.36 -11.99
CA ARG A 132 -2.99 11.69 -12.01
C ARG A 132 -2.88 10.63 -10.92
N ALA A 133 -3.45 10.86 -9.73
CA ALA A 133 -3.48 9.88 -8.66
C ALA A 133 -4.20 8.61 -9.09
N GLU A 134 -5.42 8.74 -9.63
CA GLU A 134 -6.19 7.60 -10.13
C GLU A 134 -5.45 6.86 -11.24
N GLN A 135 -4.95 7.57 -12.24
CA GLN A 135 -4.22 6.96 -13.36
C GLN A 135 -3.02 6.14 -12.88
N ALA A 136 -2.20 6.71 -12.00
CA ALA A 136 -1.00 6.04 -11.51
C ALA A 136 -1.34 4.85 -10.60
N LEU A 137 -2.29 5.01 -9.67
CA LEU A 137 -2.73 3.92 -8.79
C LEU A 137 -3.42 2.79 -9.56
N ALA A 138 -4.24 3.12 -10.58
CA ALA A 138 -4.83 2.11 -11.45
C ALA A 138 -3.76 1.32 -12.21
N ARG A 139 -2.69 2.00 -12.65
CA ARG A 139 -1.58 1.32 -13.32
C ARG A 139 -0.83 0.39 -12.36
N ALA A 140 -0.63 0.77 -11.11
CA ALA A 140 -0.05 -0.10 -10.09
C ALA A 140 -0.90 -1.36 -9.86
N VAL A 141 -2.23 -1.19 -9.75
CA VAL A 141 -3.18 -2.31 -9.60
C VAL A 141 -3.19 -3.21 -10.83
N GLN A 142 -3.12 -2.66 -12.07
CA GLN A 142 -3.02 -3.47 -13.29
C GLN A 142 -1.78 -4.37 -13.30
N LEU A 143 -0.65 -3.86 -12.79
CA LEU A 143 0.60 -4.61 -12.72
C LEU A 143 0.62 -5.64 -11.58
N GLN A 144 -0.04 -5.35 -10.46
CA GLN A 144 -0.16 -6.24 -9.30
C GLN A 144 -1.61 -6.26 -8.75
N PRO A 145 -2.51 -7.02 -9.40
CA PRO A 145 -3.95 -6.95 -9.15
C PRO A 145 -4.41 -7.58 -7.82
N LEU A 146 -3.52 -8.23 -7.09
CA LEU A 146 -3.79 -8.82 -5.78
C LEU A 146 -3.09 -8.06 -4.63
N ASN A 147 -2.39 -6.97 -4.94
CA ASN A 147 -1.76 -6.16 -3.91
C ASN A 147 -2.82 -5.32 -3.17
N THR A 148 -3.11 -5.71 -1.93
CA THR A 148 -4.18 -5.11 -1.11
C THR A 148 -3.92 -3.65 -0.77
N GLY A 149 -2.66 -3.23 -0.65
CA GLY A 149 -2.27 -1.84 -0.46
C GLY A 149 -2.64 -0.98 -1.68
N TYR A 150 -2.28 -1.44 -2.88
CA TYR A 150 -2.59 -0.72 -4.12
C TYR A 150 -4.09 -0.63 -4.38
N LEU A 151 -4.82 -1.73 -4.15
CA LEU A 151 -6.28 -1.76 -4.26
C LEU A 151 -6.93 -0.78 -3.27
N GLY A 152 -6.50 -0.79 -2.01
CA GLY A 152 -7.02 0.10 -0.98
C GLY A 152 -6.77 1.58 -1.30
N ASP A 153 -5.57 1.91 -1.77
CA ASP A 153 -5.20 3.29 -2.09
C ASP A 153 -5.89 3.79 -3.38
N LEU A 154 -6.07 2.93 -4.40
CA LEU A 154 -6.89 3.25 -5.57
C LEU A 154 -8.35 3.53 -5.19
N GLY A 155 -8.95 2.64 -4.40
CA GLY A 155 -10.32 2.82 -3.94
C GLY A 155 -10.48 4.09 -3.12
N PHE A 156 -9.55 4.38 -2.22
CA PHE A 156 -9.55 5.59 -1.41
C PHE A 156 -9.36 6.87 -2.24
N ALA A 157 -8.50 6.85 -3.24
CA ALA A 157 -8.34 7.97 -4.18
C ALA A 157 -9.66 8.29 -4.90
N ARG A 158 -10.40 7.26 -5.34
CA ARG A 158 -11.72 7.40 -5.94
C ARG A 158 -12.77 7.96 -4.96
N LEU A 159 -12.74 7.53 -3.67
CA LEU A 159 -13.62 8.12 -2.64
C LEU A 159 -13.37 9.62 -2.51
N ARG A 160 -12.11 10.03 -2.45
CA ARG A 160 -11.73 11.45 -2.36
C ARG A 160 -12.12 12.26 -3.61
N ALA A 161 -12.10 11.63 -4.77
CA ALA A 161 -12.54 12.23 -6.03
C ALA A 161 -14.09 12.30 -6.19
N GLY A 162 -14.86 11.76 -5.24
CA GLY A 162 -16.32 11.68 -5.33
C GLY A 162 -16.84 10.55 -6.23
N ASP A 163 -15.96 9.73 -6.80
CA ASP A 163 -16.35 8.58 -7.63
C ASP A 163 -16.57 7.33 -6.77
N TRP A 164 -17.63 7.39 -5.97
CA TRP A 164 -17.97 6.32 -5.03
C TRP A 164 -18.41 5.03 -5.73
N SER A 165 -18.90 5.13 -6.96
CA SER A 165 -19.32 3.96 -7.73
C SER A 165 -18.14 3.10 -8.13
N ARG A 166 -17.07 3.71 -8.65
CA ARG A 166 -15.85 2.99 -9.05
C ARG A 166 -14.92 2.64 -7.90
N ALA A 167 -15.13 3.23 -6.70
CA ALA A 167 -14.37 2.90 -5.49
C ALA A 167 -14.72 1.53 -4.90
N GLN A 168 -15.94 1.02 -5.13
CA GLN A 168 -16.46 -0.20 -4.52
C GLN A 168 -15.58 -1.42 -4.78
N GLU A 169 -15.33 -1.72 -6.05
CA GLU A 169 -14.61 -2.93 -6.46
C GLU A 169 -13.22 -3.05 -5.80
N PRO A 170 -12.32 -2.06 -5.95
CA PRO A 170 -10.99 -2.19 -5.35
C PRO A 170 -11.02 -2.24 -3.82
N LEU A 171 -11.95 -1.53 -3.15
CA LEU A 171 -12.07 -1.58 -1.69
C LEU A 171 -12.60 -2.93 -1.20
N ALA A 172 -13.63 -3.47 -1.84
CA ALA A 172 -14.17 -4.79 -1.52
C ALA A 172 -13.10 -5.87 -1.71
N LYS A 173 -12.39 -5.83 -2.84
CA LYS A 173 -11.30 -6.76 -3.14
C LYS A 173 -10.14 -6.66 -2.13
N ALA A 174 -9.76 -5.46 -1.71
CA ALA A 174 -8.74 -5.27 -0.68
C ALA A 174 -9.16 -5.88 0.67
N ALA A 175 -10.41 -5.69 1.09
CA ALA A 175 -10.95 -6.24 2.32
C ALA A 175 -11.10 -7.77 2.24
N GLU A 176 -11.50 -8.31 1.09
CA GLU A 176 -11.60 -9.76 0.85
C GLU A 176 -10.25 -10.46 0.90
N LEU A 177 -9.23 -9.88 0.26
CA LEU A 177 -7.88 -10.42 0.26
C LEU A 177 -7.15 -10.25 1.60
N SER A 178 -7.56 -9.31 2.43
CA SER A 178 -6.97 -9.03 3.74
C SER A 178 -8.04 -8.82 4.81
N PRO A 179 -8.81 -9.84 5.19
CA PRO A 179 -9.95 -9.70 6.11
C PRO A 179 -9.53 -9.20 7.50
N GLY A 180 -8.29 -9.46 7.92
CA GLY A 180 -7.72 -8.93 9.17
C GLY A 180 -7.19 -7.50 9.11
N SER A 181 -7.19 -6.86 7.94
CA SER A 181 -6.68 -5.49 7.79
C SER A 181 -7.70 -4.46 8.25
N ALA A 182 -7.41 -3.81 9.39
CA ALA A 182 -8.23 -2.70 9.88
C ALA A 182 -8.36 -1.58 8.85
N LYS A 183 -7.27 -1.23 8.12
CA LYS A 183 -7.28 -0.21 7.07
C LYS A 183 -8.20 -0.57 5.91
N ALA A 184 -8.13 -1.82 5.40
CA ALA A 184 -8.95 -2.24 4.27
C ALA A 184 -10.44 -2.22 4.62
N ASN A 185 -10.79 -2.76 5.79
CA ASN A 185 -12.17 -2.79 6.27
C ASN A 185 -12.69 -1.38 6.60
N ALA A 186 -11.86 -0.50 7.19
CA ALA A 186 -12.23 0.89 7.44
C ALA A 186 -12.55 1.63 6.14
N ASN A 187 -11.70 1.50 5.11
CA ASN A 187 -11.95 2.12 3.80
C ASN A 187 -13.25 1.60 3.17
N LEU A 188 -13.54 0.30 3.27
CA LEU A 188 -14.79 -0.26 2.77
C LEU A 188 -16.00 0.24 3.58
N ALA A 189 -15.87 0.40 4.89
CA ALA A 189 -16.92 0.97 5.73
C ALA A 189 -17.19 2.45 5.40
N VAL A 190 -16.13 3.24 5.13
CA VAL A 190 -16.29 4.64 4.63
C VAL A 190 -17.10 4.64 3.33
N TRP A 191 -16.77 3.76 2.37
CA TRP A 191 -17.54 3.64 1.14
C TRP A 191 -19.01 3.32 1.40
N ALA A 192 -19.30 2.35 2.29
CA ALA A 192 -20.67 1.97 2.61
C ALA A 192 -21.46 3.16 3.23
N LEU A 193 -20.83 3.93 4.14
CA LEU A 193 -21.43 5.13 4.70
C LEU A 193 -21.72 6.19 3.65
N LEU A 194 -20.79 6.44 2.72
CA LEU A 194 -20.98 7.39 1.61
C LEU A 194 -22.16 7.01 0.69
N ARG A 195 -22.42 5.70 0.57
CA ARG A 195 -23.55 5.15 -0.19
C ARG A 195 -24.85 5.07 0.62
N GLY A 196 -24.85 5.53 1.87
CA GLY A 196 -26.01 5.46 2.77
C GLY A 196 -26.31 4.06 3.32
N GLN A 197 -25.39 3.12 3.16
CA GLN A 197 -25.53 1.72 3.60
C GLN A 197 -25.02 1.57 5.05
N ASN A 198 -25.69 2.23 6.00
CA ASN A 198 -25.23 2.35 7.37
C ASN A 198 -25.11 1.00 8.07
N GLU A 199 -26.10 0.11 7.92
CA GLU A 199 -26.08 -1.22 8.54
C GLU A 199 -24.93 -2.09 8.04
N MET A 200 -24.63 -2.01 6.73
CA MET A 200 -23.47 -2.67 6.15
C MET A 200 -22.17 -2.14 6.76
N ALA A 201 -22.01 -0.81 6.85
CA ALA A 201 -20.83 -0.20 7.46
C ALA A 201 -20.62 -0.66 8.90
N GLU A 202 -21.69 -0.66 9.73
CA GLU A 202 -21.65 -1.14 11.10
C GLU A 202 -21.24 -2.63 11.18
N THR A 203 -21.76 -3.44 10.26
CA THR A 203 -21.42 -4.87 10.20
C THR A 203 -19.95 -5.07 9.81
N ILE A 204 -19.44 -4.33 8.83
CA ILE A 204 -18.02 -4.36 8.43
C ILE A 204 -17.14 -3.97 9.62
N MET A 205 -17.45 -2.87 10.30
CA MET A 205 -16.66 -2.37 11.43
C MET A 205 -16.64 -3.36 12.60
N ARG A 206 -17.78 -3.98 12.93
CA ARG A 206 -17.88 -5.02 13.98
C ARG A 206 -17.08 -6.27 13.62
N ASN A 207 -17.24 -6.79 12.39
CA ASN A 207 -16.56 -8.01 11.96
C ASN A 207 -15.04 -7.81 11.91
N ALA A 208 -14.59 -6.62 11.53
CA ALA A 208 -13.18 -6.25 11.55
C ALA A 208 -12.67 -5.91 12.98
N ARG A 209 -13.53 -5.94 13.98
CA ARG A 209 -13.22 -5.60 15.38
C ARG A 209 -12.54 -4.23 15.50
N LEU A 210 -13.03 -3.26 14.74
CA LEU A 210 -12.50 -1.89 14.86
C LEU A 210 -12.83 -1.32 16.24
N THR A 211 -11.85 -0.67 16.84
CA THR A 211 -12.06 0.04 18.12
C THR A 211 -13.08 1.16 17.98
N ASP A 212 -13.72 1.59 19.07
CA ASP A 212 -14.68 2.70 19.04
C ASP A 212 -14.07 3.98 18.47
N ALA A 213 -12.80 4.25 18.78
CA ALA A 213 -12.06 5.37 18.22
C ALA A 213 -11.90 5.25 16.69
N ALA A 214 -11.57 4.05 16.18
CA ALA A 214 -11.46 3.80 14.74
C ALA A 214 -12.81 3.91 14.03
N GLN A 215 -13.90 3.42 14.65
CA GLN A 215 -15.24 3.56 14.12
C GLN A 215 -15.69 5.02 14.06
N ALA A 216 -15.39 5.80 15.10
CA ALA A 216 -15.67 7.25 15.10
C ALA A 216 -14.91 7.97 13.99
N GLU A 217 -13.64 7.60 13.75
CA GLU A 217 -12.83 8.15 12.67
C GLU A 217 -13.39 7.80 11.29
N VAL A 218 -13.85 6.57 11.08
CA VAL A 218 -14.51 6.13 9.84
C VAL A 218 -15.75 6.98 9.55
N ARG A 219 -16.60 7.23 10.56
CA ARG A 219 -17.79 8.08 10.40
C ARG A 219 -17.42 9.53 10.10
N ARG A 220 -16.45 10.09 10.82
CA ARG A 220 -15.96 11.45 10.62
C ARG A 220 -15.41 11.62 9.20
N LEU A 221 -14.61 10.66 8.73
CA LEU A 221 -14.03 10.70 7.39
C LEU A 221 -15.12 10.62 6.29
N ALA A 222 -16.13 9.77 6.49
CA ALA A 222 -17.26 9.70 5.55
C ALA A 222 -18.02 11.03 5.46
N ASP A 223 -18.25 11.71 6.59
CA ASP A 223 -18.91 13.00 6.61
C ASP A 223 -18.07 14.10 5.95
N GLN A 224 -16.76 14.12 6.20
CA GLN A 224 -15.84 15.04 5.51
C GLN A 224 -15.85 14.84 3.99
N LEU A 225 -15.75 13.60 3.52
CA LEU A 225 -15.77 13.29 2.09
C LEU A 225 -17.11 13.64 1.45
N ARG A 226 -18.23 13.47 2.17
CA ARG A 226 -19.56 13.86 1.69
C ARG A 226 -19.68 15.38 1.51
N GLN A 227 -19.10 16.16 2.42
CA GLN A 227 -19.07 17.61 2.35
C GLN A 227 -18.15 18.14 1.23
N GLN A 228 -17.06 17.42 0.92
CA GLN A 228 -16.10 17.79 -0.10
C GLN A 228 -16.49 17.31 -1.51
N ALA A 229 -17.47 16.40 -1.60
CA ALA A 229 -17.89 15.87 -2.89
C ALA A 229 -18.43 17.02 -3.79
N PRO A 230 -18.02 17.07 -5.06
CA PRO A 230 -18.64 17.99 -6.02
C PRO A 230 -20.15 17.76 -6.04
N PRO A 231 -20.96 18.81 -6.17
CA PRO A 231 -22.40 18.63 -6.35
C PRO A 231 -22.62 17.68 -7.53
N ALA A 232 -23.47 16.66 -7.31
CA ALA A 232 -23.83 15.73 -8.37
C ALA A 232 -24.21 16.54 -9.62
N PRO A 233 -23.72 16.17 -10.82
CA PRO A 233 -24.11 16.87 -12.02
C PRO A 233 -25.63 16.85 -12.07
N SER A 234 -26.20 18.03 -11.90
CA SER A 234 -27.67 18.20 -12.07
C SER A 234 -27.97 17.65 -13.43
N MET A 235 -28.70 16.53 -13.50
CA MET A 235 -29.32 16.10 -14.75
C MET A 235 -30.18 17.28 -15.18
N GLN A 236 -29.61 18.15 -16.01
CA GLN A 236 -30.43 19.13 -16.74
C GLN A 236 -31.42 18.30 -17.54
N ARG A 237 -32.63 18.23 -17.00
CA ARG A 237 -33.78 17.69 -17.68
C ARG A 237 -33.81 18.45 -19.01
N ALA A 238 -33.43 17.76 -20.08
CA ALA A 238 -33.55 18.32 -21.42
C ALA A 238 -34.92 18.95 -21.52
N PRO A 239 -35.06 20.22 -21.96
CA PRO A 239 -36.35 20.81 -22.13
C PRO A 239 -37.10 19.94 -23.12
N ALA A 240 -38.27 19.44 -22.71
CA ALA A 240 -39.17 18.72 -23.58
C ALA A 240 -39.52 19.67 -24.74
N SER A 241 -38.85 19.51 -25.87
CA SER A 241 -39.19 20.19 -27.11
C SER A 241 -40.51 19.62 -27.62
N VAL A 242 -41.59 20.32 -27.30
CA VAL A 242 -42.87 20.14 -27.94
C VAL A 242 -42.81 20.89 -29.27
N ALA A 243 -42.54 20.20 -30.33
CA ALA A 243 -42.85 20.65 -31.67
C ALA A 243 -43.28 19.43 -32.48
N ALA A 244 -44.59 19.21 -32.45
CA ALA A 244 -45.26 18.41 -33.47
C ALA A 244 -45.22 19.18 -34.78
N THR A 245 -44.53 18.69 -35.78
CA THR A 245 -44.77 19.05 -37.17
C THR A 245 -44.93 17.77 -37.96
N ASP A 246 -46.11 17.65 -38.45
CA ASP A 246 -46.65 16.71 -39.39
C ASP A 246 -45.81 16.67 -40.68
N VAL A 247 -45.20 15.56 -41.01
CA VAL A 247 -44.67 15.27 -42.37
C VAL A 247 -44.92 13.80 -42.71
N THR A 248 -45.73 13.61 -43.68
CA THR A 248 -46.15 12.41 -44.41
C THR A 248 -45.00 11.46 -44.78
N PRO A 249 -45.21 10.15 -44.73
CA PRO A 249 -44.14 9.16 -45.03
C PRO A 249 -44.07 8.87 -46.54
N THR A 250 -42.86 8.93 -47.08
CA THR A 250 -42.56 8.32 -48.37
C THR A 250 -41.58 7.15 -48.13
N PRO A 251 -41.84 5.95 -48.68
CA PRO A 251 -41.03 4.78 -48.43
C PRO A 251 -39.86 4.70 -49.42
N ARG A 252 -38.65 4.71 -48.94
CA ARG A 252 -37.51 4.23 -49.76
C ARG A 252 -36.63 3.27 -48.96
N ALA A 253 -36.77 2.00 -49.29
CA ALA A 253 -35.94 0.93 -48.78
C ALA A 253 -34.47 1.12 -49.21
N ALA A 254 -33.58 1.24 -48.23
CA ALA A 254 -32.15 1.07 -48.44
C ALA A 254 -31.69 -0.18 -47.66
N ARG A 255 -31.24 -1.20 -48.40
CA ARG A 255 -30.64 -2.44 -47.86
C ARG A 255 -29.37 -2.10 -47.15
N VAL A 256 -29.27 -2.41 -45.85
CA VAL A 256 -28.03 -2.39 -45.06
C VAL A 256 -27.31 -3.72 -45.27
N PRO A 257 -25.98 -3.72 -45.58
CA PRO A 257 -25.22 -4.94 -45.77
C PRO A 257 -25.10 -5.78 -44.50
N ALA A 258 -25.21 -7.10 -44.64
CA ALA A 258 -25.23 -8.08 -43.54
C ALA A 258 -23.98 -8.12 -42.65
N ALA A 259 -22.89 -7.43 -43.01
CA ALA A 259 -21.66 -7.37 -42.23
C ALA A 259 -21.73 -6.50 -40.97
N ALA A 260 -22.58 -5.45 -40.95
CA ALA A 260 -22.72 -4.56 -39.78
C ALA A 260 -23.49 -5.21 -38.61
N ARG A 261 -24.27 -6.24 -38.87
CA ARG A 261 -25.09 -6.91 -37.85
C ARG A 261 -24.30 -7.88 -36.96
N ARG A 262 -23.15 -8.38 -37.41
CA ARG A 262 -22.31 -9.29 -36.60
C ARG A 262 -21.48 -8.57 -35.58
N VAL A 263 -21.03 -7.35 -35.85
CA VAL A 263 -20.21 -6.55 -34.92
C VAL A 263 -21.05 -6.04 -33.74
N ALA A 264 -22.31 -5.69 -33.95
CA ALA A 264 -23.20 -5.22 -32.89
C ALA A 264 -23.57 -6.34 -31.89
N LEU A 265 -23.76 -7.58 -32.38
CA LEU A 265 -24.09 -8.74 -31.53
C LEU A 265 -22.91 -9.23 -30.70
N ASP A 266 -21.66 -9.07 -31.18
CA ASP A 266 -20.47 -9.40 -30.40
C ASP A 266 -20.14 -8.36 -29.32
N THR A 267 -20.52 -7.09 -29.53
CA THR A 267 -20.33 -6.03 -28.53
C THR A 267 -21.32 -6.18 -27.37
N GLU A 268 -22.58 -6.53 -27.67
CA GLU A 268 -23.58 -6.81 -26.62
C GLU A 268 -23.27 -8.10 -25.83
N ARG A 269 -22.71 -9.12 -26.50
CA ARG A 269 -22.30 -10.35 -25.83
C ARG A 269 -21.10 -10.18 -24.91
N ARG A 270 -20.16 -9.28 -25.21
CA ARG A 270 -19.04 -8.94 -24.33
C ARG A 270 -19.47 -8.09 -23.16
N SER A 271 -20.40 -7.18 -23.35
CA SER A 271 -20.93 -6.34 -22.26
C SER A 271 -21.74 -7.16 -21.23
N SER A 272 -22.40 -8.24 -21.64
CA SER A 272 -23.16 -9.10 -20.72
C SER A 272 -22.34 -10.22 -20.04
N ALA A 273 -21.13 -10.51 -20.51
CA ALA A 273 -20.24 -11.49 -19.89
C ALA A 273 -19.41 -10.91 -18.73
N ASP A 274 -19.11 -9.60 -18.76
CA ASP A 274 -18.37 -8.92 -17.70
C ASP A 274 -19.24 -8.50 -16.49
N ALA A 275 -20.56 -8.71 -16.55
CA ALA A 275 -21.49 -8.33 -15.48
C ALA A 275 -21.72 -9.44 -14.42
N ARG A 276 -21.06 -10.58 -14.54
CA ARG A 276 -21.10 -11.63 -13.50
C ARG A 276 -19.84 -11.55 -12.65
N LEU A 277 -19.77 -10.55 -11.77
CA LEU A 277 -18.88 -10.61 -10.60
C LEU A 277 -19.23 -11.90 -9.83
N ALA A 278 -18.21 -12.72 -9.56
CA ALA A 278 -18.34 -13.81 -8.62
C ALA A 278 -19.00 -13.29 -7.32
N PRO A 279 -19.79 -14.10 -6.59
CA PRO A 279 -20.49 -13.66 -5.41
C PRO A 279 -19.51 -13.00 -4.45
N SER A 280 -19.55 -11.67 -4.44
CA SER A 280 -18.67 -10.82 -3.67
C SER A 280 -19.09 -10.88 -2.20
N MET A 281 -18.21 -10.44 -1.29
CA MET A 281 -18.56 -10.27 0.13
C MET A 281 -19.87 -9.50 0.33
N LEU A 282 -20.30 -8.67 -0.61
CA LEU A 282 -21.59 -7.98 -0.61
C LEU A 282 -22.80 -8.94 -0.59
N GLU A 283 -22.74 -10.06 -1.31
CA GLU A 283 -23.82 -11.07 -1.27
C GLU A 283 -23.80 -11.90 0.01
N ARG A 284 -22.63 -12.13 0.61
CA ARG A 284 -22.51 -12.81 1.91
C ARG A 284 -23.05 -11.97 3.07
N PHE A 285 -23.00 -10.64 3.00
CA PHE A 285 -23.49 -9.74 4.04
C PHE A 285 -24.96 -9.34 3.83
N GLY A 286 -25.54 -9.55 2.63
CA GLY A 286 -26.93 -9.26 2.32
C GLY A 286 -27.91 -10.39 2.54
N ALA A 287 -27.45 -11.62 2.75
CA ALA A 287 -28.32 -12.77 3.03
C ALA A 287 -28.57 -12.88 4.54
N SER A 288 -29.44 -12.02 5.08
CA SER A 288 -30.13 -12.30 6.34
C SER A 288 -31.06 -13.48 6.11
N THR A 289 -30.73 -14.65 6.58
CA THR A 289 -31.62 -15.79 6.69
C THR A 289 -32.83 -15.39 7.54
N PRO A 290 -34.08 -15.58 7.05
CA PRO A 290 -35.23 -15.39 7.91
C PRO A 290 -35.18 -16.45 9.02
N ALA A 291 -35.37 -16.01 10.25
CA ALA A 291 -35.48 -16.85 11.42
C ALA A 291 -36.61 -17.88 11.19
N SER A 292 -36.24 -19.16 11.19
CA SER A 292 -37.21 -20.26 11.25
C SER A 292 -37.94 -20.16 12.59
N GLU A 293 -39.22 -19.83 12.55
CA GLU A 293 -40.15 -20.04 13.63
C GLU A 293 -40.09 -21.52 14.10
N ILE A 294 -39.62 -21.72 15.30
CA ILE A 294 -39.87 -22.93 16.07
C ILE A 294 -41.09 -22.64 16.92
N THR A 295 -42.22 -23.14 16.51
CA THR A 295 -43.45 -23.24 17.34
C THR A 295 -43.42 -24.52 18.14
N PRO A 296 -44.01 -24.59 19.35
CA PRO A 296 -43.77 -25.53 20.43
C PRO A 296 -44.28 -26.92 20.22
#